data_b0f796cdca846839f681ee0f2507573a
#
_entry.id   b0f796cdca846839f681ee0f2507573a
#
_cell.length_a   1.000
_cell.length_b   1.000
_cell.length_c   1.000
_cell.angle_alpha   90.00
_cell.angle_beta   90.00
_cell.angle_gamma   90.00
#
_symmetry.space_group_name_H-M   'P 1'
#
loop_
_entity.id
_entity.type
_entity.pdbx_description
1 polymer ?
#
loop_
_entity_poly.entity_id
_entity_poly.type
_entity_poly.pdbx_seq_one_letter_code
_entity_poly.pdbx_strand_id
1 'polypeptide(L)'
;MGHKQSKEEERKRQVRKSAGREDSLTSAERIRNHAYKQWGYSILSLARRGLKEPPKELWELTELEKLNLSLNCLRTLPPALSILSNLVVLNLWGNQLTSLPPEIGQLRHLRVLFCYRNQLTEVPEELGNCTRLEVLSLANNEISGLPASCANLTCLRKLNLSHNKIVHIPGCVYTMKRLVFLHLACNRLECIAESIAALVELKILIVEGNEIHSLPKMICCLTRLELLNVDFNXIQNVPQEMHQLSRLEKLAYHPLDKGLHIMQNPLQKQIKEVLEGGLIALFNYLKSN
;
A
#
# COMPACT_ATOMS: atom_id res chain seq x y z
N MET A 1 41.49 0.03 48.99
CA MET A 1 41.46 0.58 47.64
C MET A 1 41.18 -0.46 46.52
N GLY A 2 41.42 -1.73 46.74
CA GLY A 2 41.25 -2.77 45.71
C GLY A 2 39.83 -3.15 45.37
N HIS A 3 38.88 -3.00 46.31
CA HIS A 3 37.49 -3.50 46.11
C HIS A 3 36.63 -2.57 45.21
N LYS A 4 36.95 -1.27 45.14
CA LYS A 4 36.22 -0.35 44.29
C LYS A 4 36.66 -0.45 42.82
N GLN A 5 37.95 -0.77 42.60
CA GLN A 5 38.47 -0.92 41.24
C GLN A 5 37.94 -2.19 40.58
N SER A 6 37.76 -3.27 41.34
CA SER A 6 37.27 -4.54 40.76
C SER A 6 35.78 -4.48 40.35
N LYS A 7 34.96 -3.73 41.12
CA LYS A 7 33.56 -3.52 40.78
C LYS A 7 33.37 -2.66 39.53
N GLU A 8 34.26 -1.67 39.39
CA GLU A 8 34.23 -0.79 38.23
C GLU A 8 34.69 -1.52 36.96
N GLU A 9 35.70 -2.41 37.10
CA GLU A 9 36.13 -3.27 35.99
C GLU A 9 35.06 -4.29 35.61
N GLU A 10 34.36 -4.83 36.59
CA GLU A 10 33.24 -5.75 36.33
C GLU A 10 32.10 -5.03 35.64
N ARG A 11 31.76 -3.80 36.03
CA ARG A 11 30.76 -2.97 35.37
C ARG A 11 31.17 -2.69 33.93
N LYS A 12 32.45 -2.32 33.70
CA LYS A 12 32.96 -2.09 32.35
C LYS A 12 32.94 -3.34 31.49
N ARG A 13 33.21 -4.51 32.09
CA ARG A 13 33.10 -5.79 31.39
C ARG A 13 31.65 -6.09 31.03
N GLN A 14 30.70 -5.83 31.93
CA GLN A 14 29.29 -6.03 31.66
C GLN A 14 28.78 -5.08 30.57
N VAL A 15 29.21 -3.80 30.62
CA VAL A 15 28.88 -2.82 29.60
C VAL A 15 29.49 -3.22 28.24
N ARG A 16 30.72 -3.73 28.25
CA ARG A 16 31.36 -4.20 27.01
C ARG A 16 30.72 -5.47 26.49
N LYS A 17 30.26 -6.37 27.38
CA LYS A 17 29.51 -7.58 26.97
C LYS A 17 28.13 -7.20 26.40
N SER A 18 27.45 -6.22 26.99
CA SER A 18 26.17 -5.75 26.47
C SER A 18 26.34 -4.99 25.16
N ALA A 19 27.41 -4.18 25.04
CA ALA A 19 27.71 -3.47 23.80
C ALA A 19 28.11 -4.45 22.69
N GLY A 20 28.92 -5.48 23.02
CA GLY A 20 29.29 -6.53 22.08
C GLY A 20 28.10 -7.37 21.66
N ARG A 21 27.11 -7.53 22.54
CA ARG A 21 25.86 -8.20 22.20
C ARG A 21 24.97 -7.34 21.31
N GLU A 22 25.01 -6.03 21.44
CA GLU A 22 24.23 -5.12 20.60
C GLU A 22 24.75 -5.06 19.16
N ASP A 23 26.06 -5.25 18.97
CA ASP A 23 26.67 -5.14 17.65
C ASP A 23 26.50 -6.38 16.78
N SER A 24 26.16 -7.53 17.37
CA SER A 24 26.05 -8.78 16.62
C SER A 24 24.57 -9.12 16.42
N LEU A 25 23.92 -8.40 15.49
CA LEU A 25 22.53 -8.68 15.11
C LEU A 25 22.37 -10.00 14.35
N THR A 26 23.46 -10.76 14.20
CA THR A 26 23.50 -11.91 13.32
C THR A 26 23.33 -13.26 14.01
N SER A 27 23.34 -13.32 15.33
CA SER A 27 23.14 -14.62 15.99
C SER A 27 21.65 -14.96 16.02
N ALA A 28 21.31 -16.19 15.71
CA ALA A 28 19.92 -16.67 15.72
C ALA A 28 19.27 -16.46 17.08
N GLU A 29 20.01 -16.75 18.14
CA GLU A 29 19.52 -16.59 19.52
C GLU A 29 19.15 -15.13 19.79
N ARG A 30 19.96 -14.21 19.32
CA ARG A 30 19.76 -12.80 19.55
C ARG A 30 18.56 -12.26 18.78
N ILE A 31 18.44 -12.68 17.53
CA ILE A 31 17.28 -12.32 16.71
C ILE A 31 16.03 -12.89 17.34
N ARG A 32 16.09 -14.16 17.80
CA ARG A 32 14.97 -14.80 18.45
C ARG A 32 14.56 -14.06 19.74
N ASN A 33 15.53 -13.50 20.46
CA ASN A 33 15.26 -12.74 21.69
C ASN A 33 14.54 -11.42 21.40
N HIS A 34 14.65 -10.88 20.18
CA HIS A 34 13.90 -9.70 19.78
C HIS A 34 12.48 -10.04 19.34
N ALA A 35 12.21 -11.32 19.04
CA ALA A 35 10.87 -11.75 18.66
C ALA A 35 10.00 -11.82 19.92
N TYR A 36 8.74 -11.46 19.75
CA TYR A 36 7.79 -11.46 20.86
C TYR A 36 6.41 -11.85 20.34
N LYS A 37 5.51 -12.17 21.27
CA LYS A 37 4.14 -12.48 20.93
C LYS A 37 3.24 -11.32 21.34
N GLN A 38 2.34 -10.94 20.43
CA GLN A 38 1.35 -9.91 20.67
C GLN A 38 0.05 -10.33 20.00
N TRP A 39 -1.04 -10.34 20.77
CA TRP A 39 -2.35 -10.75 20.26
C TRP A 39 -2.30 -12.14 19.63
N GLY A 40 -1.46 -13.01 20.18
CA GLY A 40 -1.30 -14.37 19.69
C GLY A 40 -0.36 -14.53 18.50
N TYR A 41 0.21 -13.45 17.95
CA TYR A 41 1.12 -13.52 16.81
C TYR A 41 2.59 -13.49 17.25
N SER A 42 3.42 -14.25 16.53
CA SER A 42 4.87 -14.23 16.71
C SER A 42 5.44 -13.11 15.83
N ILE A 43 6.02 -12.10 16.46
CA ILE A 43 6.41 -10.84 15.81
C ILE A 43 7.89 -10.57 15.97
N LEU A 44 8.54 -10.11 14.89
CA LEU A 44 9.92 -9.62 14.94
C LEU A 44 10.01 -8.31 14.17
N SER A 45 10.62 -7.30 14.79
CA SER A 45 10.96 -6.07 14.10
C SER A 45 12.46 -5.87 14.09
N LEU A 46 13.02 -5.71 12.88
CA LEU A 46 14.40 -5.32 12.66
C LEU A 46 14.44 -3.98 11.90
N ALA A 47 13.43 -3.15 12.11
CA ALA A 47 13.33 -1.85 11.44
C ALA A 47 14.43 -0.90 11.87
N ARG A 48 14.86 -0.03 10.96
CA ARG A 48 15.81 1.06 11.23
C ARG A 48 17.15 0.59 11.77
N ARG A 49 17.69 -0.49 11.20
CA ARG A 49 18.95 -1.07 11.66
C ARG A 49 20.10 -0.89 10.67
N GLY A 50 19.87 -0.16 9.58
CA GLY A 50 20.89 0.04 8.55
C GLY A 50 21.29 -1.24 7.82
N LEU A 51 20.42 -2.23 7.79
CA LEU A 51 20.72 -3.52 7.19
C LEU A 51 20.84 -3.41 5.67
N LYS A 52 21.94 -3.92 5.12
CA LYS A 52 22.11 -4.03 3.67
C LYS A 52 21.58 -5.36 3.16
N GLU A 53 21.49 -6.34 4.03
CA GLU A 53 20.87 -7.63 3.74
C GLU A 53 20.27 -8.18 5.04
N PRO A 54 19.23 -9.01 4.94
CA PRO A 54 18.68 -9.61 6.15
C PRO A 54 19.69 -10.55 6.80
N PRO A 55 19.73 -10.63 8.12
CA PRO A 55 20.62 -11.61 8.77
C PRO A 55 20.25 -13.03 8.35
N LYS A 56 21.25 -13.86 8.10
CA LYS A 56 21.01 -15.24 7.66
C LYS A 56 20.20 -16.04 8.67
N GLU A 57 20.41 -15.76 9.96
CA GLU A 57 19.74 -16.46 11.05
C GLU A 57 18.22 -16.19 11.09
N LEU A 58 17.79 -15.10 10.43
CA LEU A 58 16.37 -14.77 10.35
C LEU A 58 15.56 -15.95 9.78
N TRP A 59 16.11 -16.64 8.81
CA TRP A 59 15.39 -17.71 8.11
C TRP A 59 15.23 -18.97 8.95
N GLU A 60 15.83 -19.01 10.15
CA GLU A 60 15.62 -20.11 11.09
C GLU A 60 14.36 -19.94 11.94
N LEU A 61 13.77 -18.74 11.91
CA LEU A 61 12.62 -18.41 12.76
C LEU A 61 11.31 -18.76 12.04
N THR A 62 11.10 -20.03 11.79
CA THR A 62 9.97 -20.51 10.99
C THR A 62 8.61 -20.24 11.61
N GLU A 63 8.58 -19.91 12.90
CA GLU A 63 7.34 -19.60 13.60
C GLU A 63 6.82 -18.18 13.37
N LEU A 64 7.64 -17.31 12.74
CA LEU A 64 7.27 -15.90 12.58
C LEU A 64 5.98 -15.74 11.76
N GLU A 65 5.13 -14.84 12.22
CA GLU A 65 3.90 -14.48 11.56
C GLU A 65 3.91 -13.01 11.12
N LYS A 66 4.63 -12.14 11.82
CA LYS A 66 4.78 -10.74 11.43
C LYS A 66 6.25 -10.36 11.43
N LEU A 67 6.73 -9.87 10.29
CA LEU A 67 8.14 -9.47 10.12
C LEU A 67 8.19 -8.04 9.62
N ASN A 68 8.91 -7.21 10.35
CA ASN A 68 9.14 -5.81 9.97
C ASN A 68 10.62 -5.60 9.66
N LEU A 69 10.94 -5.38 8.39
CA LEU A 69 12.29 -5.04 7.90
C LEU A 69 12.33 -3.62 7.34
N SER A 70 11.37 -2.78 7.70
CA SER A 70 11.25 -1.45 7.10
C SER A 70 12.42 -0.54 7.46
N LEU A 71 12.63 0.46 6.61
CA LEU A 71 13.61 1.53 6.85
C LEU A 71 15.02 1.00 7.06
N ASN A 72 15.40 0.07 6.20
CA ASN A 72 16.77 -0.44 6.10
C ASN A 72 17.33 -0.06 4.74
N CYS A 73 18.40 -0.73 4.31
CA CYS A 73 19.05 -0.47 3.03
C CYS A 73 19.03 -1.70 2.14
N LEU A 74 17.99 -2.52 2.26
CA LEU A 74 17.89 -3.76 1.50
C LEU A 74 17.71 -3.49 0.02
N ARG A 75 18.50 -4.16 -0.81
CA ARG A 75 18.36 -4.08 -2.28
C ARG A 75 17.67 -5.30 -2.86
N THR A 76 17.79 -6.43 -2.18
CA THR A 76 17.17 -7.68 -2.60
C THR A 76 16.75 -8.47 -1.38
N LEU A 77 15.89 -9.47 -1.61
CA LEU A 77 15.54 -10.46 -0.61
C LEU A 77 15.90 -11.83 -1.16
N PRO A 78 16.44 -12.71 -0.33
CA PRO A 78 16.84 -14.02 -0.82
C PRO A 78 15.66 -14.97 -0.99
N PRO A 79 15.83 -16.03 -1.80
CA PRO A 79 14.79 -17.08 -1.89
C PRO A 79 14.42 -17.70 -0.54
N ALA A 80 15.32 -17.64 0.43
CA ALA A 80 15.08 -18.18 1.78
C ALA A 80 13.89 -17.53 2.46
N LEU A 81 13.42 -16.39 1.97
CA LEU A 81 12.18 -15.77 2.46
C LEU A 81 11.03 -16.79 2.52
N SER A 82 10.98 -17.71 1.58
CA SER A 82 9.91 -18.71 1.51
C SER A 82 9.90 -19.68 2.71
N ILE A 83 11.01 -19.76 3.44
CA ILE A 83 11.07 -20.62 4.64
C ILE A 83 10.15 -20.07 5.73
N LEU A 84 9.95 -18.76 5.76
CA LEU A 84 9.04 -18.12 6.73
C LEU A 84 7.59 -18.27 6.25
N SER A 85 7.16 -19.51 6.07
CA SER A 85 5.89 -19.81 5.42
C SER A 85 4.66 -19.43 6.24
N ASN A 86 4.83 -19.10 7.52
CA ASN A 86 3.72 -18.70 8.39
C ASN A 86 3.49 -17.19 8.41
N LEU A 87 4.23 -16.41 7.61
CA LEU A 87 4.08 -14.96 7.62
C LEU A 87 2.66 -14.56 7.21
N VAL A 88 2.10 -13.67 8.01
CA VAL A 88 0.81 -13.03 7.79
C VAL A 88 1.02 -11.57 7.41
N VAL A 89 2.01 -10.90 8.00
CA VAL A 89 2.35 -9.50 7.70
C VAL A 89 3.84 -9.42 7.37
N LEU A 90 4.14 -8.84 6.20
CA LEU A 90 5.52 -8.57 5.80
C LEU A 90 5.64 -7.10 5.48
N ASN A 91 6.48 -6.40 6.24
CA ASN A 91 6.67 -4.97 6.09
C ASN A 91 8.08 -4.69 5.59
N LEU A 92 8.18 -4.21 4.34
CA LEU A 92 9.45 -3.96 3.65
C LEU A 92 9.58 -2.50 3.23
N TRP A 93 8.71 -1.61 3.74
CA TRP A 93 8.71 -0.25 3.23
C TRP A 93 10.01 0.49 3.58
N GLY A 94 10.37 1.44 2.72
CA GLY A 94 11.50 2.32 3.00
C GLY A 94 12.85 1.64 2.83
N ASN A 95 12.95 0.71 1.90
CA ASN A 95 14.23 0.09 1.54
C ASN A 95 14.64 0.55 0.13
N GLN A 96 15.50 -0.19 -0.51
CA GLN A 96 15.99 0.11 -1.86
C GLN A 96 15.75 -1.07 -2.79
N LEU A 97 14.69 -1.84 -2.54
CA LEU A 97 14.39 -3.04 -3.30
C LEU A 97 14.08 -2.70 -4.75
N THR A 98 14.77 -3.37 -5.68
CA THR A 98 14.50 -3.22 -7.10
C THR A 98 13.62 -4.33 -7.64
N SER A 99 13.44 -5.40 -6.86
CA SER A 99 12.60 -6.54 -7.22
C SER A 99 12.19 -7.28 -5.97
N LEU A 100 11.15 -8.11 -6.09
CA LEU A 100 10.77 -9.09 -5.08
C LEU A 100 11.09 -10.47 -5.63
N PRO A 101 11.56 -11.40 -4.78
CA PRO A 101 11.85 -12.74 -5.30
C PRO A 101 10.57 -13.48 -5.65
N PRO A 102 10.58 -14.34 -6.67
CA PRO A 102 9.40 -15.13 -6.99
C PRO A 102 8.95 -16.02 -5.83
N GLU A 103 9.85 -16.34 -4.91
CA GLU A 103 9.51 -17.11 -3.72
C GLU A 103 8.50 -16.42 -2.82
N ILE A 104 8.24 -15.12 -3.04
CA ILE A 104 7.17 -14.43 -2.29
C ILE A 104 5.83 -15.17 -2.46
N GLY A 105 5.63 -15.80 -3.61
CA GLY A 105 4.41 -16.56 -3.88
C GLY A 105 4.21 -17.78 -3.02
N GLN A 106 5.23 -18.20 -2.28
CA GLN A 106 5.12 -19.34 -1.37
C GLN A 106 4.61 -18.92 0.01
N LEU A 107 4.45 -17.62 0.25
CA LEU A 107 3.89 -17.11 1.50
C LEU A 107 2.38 -17.14 1.44
N ARG A 108 1.82 -18.36 1.57
CA ARG A 108 0.39 -18.62 1.32
C ARG A 108 -0.54 -18.06 2.40
N HIS A 109 0.01 -17.69 3.56
CA HIS A 109 -0.77 -17.11 4.65
C HIS A 109 -0.70 -15.58 4.68
N LEU A 110 0.04 -14.98 3.75
CA LEU A 110 0.27 -13.54 3.76
C LEU A 110 -1.04 -12.78 3.55
N ARG A 111 -1.34 -11.86 4.45
CA ARG A 111 -2.52 -10.99 4.39
C ARG A 111 -2.15 -9.54 4.14
N VAL A 112 -0.98 -9.11 4.61
CA VAL A 112 -0.57 -7.71 4.48
C VAL A 112 0.86 -7.67 3.95
N LEU A 113 1.05 -6.92 2.86
CA LEU A 113 2.38 -6.71 2.28
C LEU A 113 2.56 -5.21 2.07
N PHE A 114 3.54 -4.63 2.76
CA PHE A 114 3.93 -3.24 2.58
C PHE A 114 5.30 -3.20 1.90
N CYS A 115 5.32 -2.67 0.67
CA CYS A 115 6.56 -2.47 -0.09
C CYS A 115 6.70 -1.03 -0.57
N TYR A 116 5.99 -0.08 0.06
CA TYR A 116 6.04 1.29 -0.42
C TYR A 116 7.41 1.92 -0.13
N ARG A 117 7.75 2.92 -0.94
CA ARG A 117 9.05 3.61 -0.87
C ARG A 117 10.21 2.65 -1.08
N ASN A 118 10.16 1.98 -2.20
CA ASN A 118 11.27 1.17 -2.69
C ASN A 118 11.57 1.63 -4.14
N GLN A 119 12.22 0.80 -4.92
CA GLN A 119 12.58 1.11 -6.30
C GLN A 119 12.09 0.01 -7.25
N LEU A 120 10.95 -0.60 -6.90
CA LEU A 120 10.41 -1.70 -7.69
C LEU A 120 9.92 -1.19 -9.04
N THR A 121 10.33 -1.86 -10.12
CA THR A 121 9.82 -1.57 -11.45
C THR A 121 8.68 -2.51 -11.83
N GLU A 122 8.58 -3.64 -11.15
CA GLU A 122 7.52 -4.63 -11.35
C GLU A 122 7.43 -5.53 -10.13
N VAL A 123 6.39 -6.34 -10.08
CA VAL A 123 6.28 -7.41 -9.08
C VAL A 123 6.22 -8.74 -9.83
N PRO A 124 6.69 -9.83 -9.22
CA PRO A 124 6.70 -11.12 -9.91
C PRO A 124 5.27 -11.66 -10.07
N GLU A 125 5.04 -12.43 -11.13
CA GLU A 125 3.71 -13.00 -11.33
C GLU A 125 3.33 -13.97 -10.20
N GLU A 126 4.34 -14.52 -9.51
CA GLU A 126 4.09 -15.39 -8.36
C GLU A 126 3.39 -14.68 -7.20
N LEU A 127 3.42 -13.34 -7.17
CA LEU A 127 2.66 -12.60 -6.16
C LEU A 127 1.18 -13.00 -6.18
N GLY A 128 0.66 -13.35 -7.36
CA GLY A 128 -0.72 -13.81 -7.51
C GLY A 128 -1.04 -15.08 -6.73
N ASN A 129 -0.02 -15.80 -6.27
CA ASN A 129 -0.22 -17.00 -5.43
C ASN A 129 -0.52 -16.65 -3.97
N CYS A 130 -0.34 -15.40 -3.57
CA CYS A 130 -0.67 -14.95 -2.22
C CYS A 130 -2.16 -14.63 -2.14
N THR A 131 -2.98 -15.66 -2.32
CA THR A 131 -4.42 -15.47 -2.55
C THR A 131 -5.19 -15.00 -1.33
N ARG A 132 -4.57 -15.01 -0.14
CA ARG A 132 -5.20 -14.49 1.08
C ARG A 132 -4.87 -13.03 1.34
N LEU A 133 -4.11 -12.40 0.43
CA LEU A 133 -3.68 -11.02 0.61
C LEU A 133 -4.90 -10.09 0.69
N GLU A 134 -4.93 -9.24 1.71
CA GLU A 134 -6.02 -8.30 1.97
C GLU A 134 -5.58 -6.86 1.79
N VAL A 135 -4.31 -6.57 2.10
CA VAL A 135 -3.76 -5.22 2.00
C VAL A 135 -2.43 -5.28 1.25
N LEU A 136 -2.32 -4.50 0.18
CA LEU A 136 -1.09 -4.42 -0.61
C LEU A 136 -0.77 -2.95 -0.85
N SER A 137 0.42 -2.52 -0.43
CA SER A 137 0.90 -1.19 -0.78
C SER A 137 2.21 -1.28 -1.54
N LEU A 138 2.17 -0.75 -2.76
CA LEU A 138 3.32 -0.63 -3.65
C LEU A 138 3.56 0.85 -3.99
N ALA A 139 3.06 1.75 -3.14
CA ALA A 139 3.17 3.18 -3.37
C ALA A 139 4.63 3.63 -3.41
N ASN A 140 4.87 4.71 -4.14
CA ASN A 140 6.22 5.30 -4.22
C ASN A 140 7.26 4.28 -4.67
N ASN A 141 6.99 3.69 -5.82
CA ASN A 141 7.92 2.83 -6.54
C ASN A 141 8.00 3.33 -7.99
N GLU A 142 8.39 2.48 -8.92
CA GLU A 142 8.53 2.82 -10.34
C GLU A 142 7.71 1.87 -11.21
N ILE A 143 6.60 1.38 -10.68
CA ILE A 143 5.77 0.35 -11.31
C ILE A 143 4.93 0.96 -12.42
N SER A 144 4.87 0.28 -13.56
CA SER A 144 4.02 0.70 -14.67
C SER A 144 2.81 -0.22 -14.87
N GLY A 145 2.72 -1.32 -14.14
CA GLY A 145 1.60 -2.25 -14.23
C GLY A 145 1.72 -3.37 -13.23
N LEU A 146 0.78 -4.30 -13.28
CA LEU A 146 0.78 -5.50 -12.45
C LEU A 146 0.61 -6.72 -13.36
N PRO A 147 1.19 -7.87 -12.99
CA PRO A 147 0.99 -9.06 -13.79
C PRO A 147 -0.47 -9.52 -13.75
N ALA A 148 -0.91 -10.18 -14.82
CA ALA A 148 -2.29 -10.66 -14.93
C ALA A 148 -2.66 -11.62 -13.81
N SER A 149 -1.68 -12.35 -13.25
CA SER A 149 -1.91 -13.28 -12.16
C SER A 149 -2.46 -12.60 -10.90
N CYS A 150 -2.29 -11.27 -10.79
CA CYS A 150 -2.85 -10.56 -9.64
C CYS A 150 -4.38 -10.57 -9.65
N ALA A 151 -5.01 -11.01 -10.74
CA ALA A 151 -6.44 -11.28 -10.75
C ALA A 151 -6.83 -12.35 -9.72
N ASN A 152 -5.88 -13.17 -9.27
CA ASN A 152 -6.12 -14.19 -8.26
C ASN A 152 -6.17 -13.63 -6.84
N LEU A 153 -5.86 -12.34 -6.65
CA LEU A 153 -5.91 -11.71 -5.32
C LEU A 153 -7.35 -11.34 -4.97
N THR A 154 -8.18 -12.35 -4.84
CA THR A 154 -9.63 -12.16 -4.70
C THR A 154 -10.05 -11.72 -3.31
N CYS A 155 -9.13 -11.75 -2.32
CA CYS A 155 -9.42 -11.26 -0.97
C CYS A 155 -8.97 -9.81 -0.77
N LEU A 156 -8.35 -9.19 -1.79
CA LEU A 156 -7.75 -7.88 -1.60
C LEU A 156 -8.82 -6.82 -1.33
N ARG A 157 -8.64 -6.07 -0.25
CA ARG A 157 -9.54 -5.02 0.19
C ARG A 157 -8.95 -3.63 0.04
N LYS A 158 -7.63 -3.51 0.19
CA LYS A 158 -6.95 -2.21 0.08
C LYS A 158 -5.74 -2.35 -0.84
N LEU A 159 -5.70 -1.51 -1.87
CA LEU A 159 -4.60 -1.47 -2.83
C LEU A 159 -4.12 -0.04 -2.98
N ASN A 160 -2.85 0.19 -2.66
CA ASN A 160 -2.23 1.49 -2.84
C ASN A 160 -1.13 1.38 -3.89
N LEU A 161 -1.36 2.01 -5.04
CA LEU A 161 -0.41 2.09 -6.15
C LEU A 161 -0.01 3.53 -6.45
N SER A 162 -0.20 4.43 -5.48
CA SER A 162 0.07 5.85 -5.71
C SER A 162 1.56 6.11 -5.93
N HIS A 163 1.85 7.19 -6.63
CA HIS A 163 3.24 7.62 -6.89
C HIS A 163 4.04 6.52 -7.59
N ASN A 164 3.53 6.09 -8.74
CA ASN A 164 4.18 5.14 -9.62
C ASN A 164 4.14 5.70 -11.06
N LYS A 165 4.28 4.86 -12.07
CA LYS A 165 4.34 5.27 -13.48
C LYS A 165 3.22 4.62 -14.30
N ILE A 166 2.05 4.43 -13.70
CA ILE A 166 0.95 3.68 -14.29
C ILE A 166 0.19 4.58 -15.27
N VAL A 167 0.07 4.13 -16.51
CA VAL A 167 -0.67 4.86 -17.55
C VAL A 167 -2.11 4.34 -17.65
N HIS A 168 -2.31 3.05 -17.43
CA HIS A 168 -3.63 2.42 -17.46
C HIS A 168 -3.80 1.59 -16.19
N ILE A 169 -4.95 1.69 -15.55
CA ILE A 169 -5.24 0.84 -14.39
C ILE A 169 -5.08 -0.62 -14.84
N PRO A 170 -4.23 -1.40 -14.17
CA PRO A 170 -4.02 -2.79 -14.61
C PRO A 170 -5.34 -3.56 -14.66
N GLY A 171 -5.50 -4.37 -15.71
CA GLY A 171 -6.75 -5.11 -15.93
C GLY A 171 -7.13 -5.99 -14.74
N CYS A 172 -6.14 -6.57 -14.05
CA CYS A 172 -6.41 -7.41 -12.89
C CYS A 172 -7.10 -6.66 -11.75
N VAL A 173 -6.91 -5.33 -11.67
CA VAL A 173 -7.56 -4.54 -10.60
C VAL A 173 -9.08 -4.59 -10.74
N TYR A 174 -9.57 -4.59 -11.98
CA TYR A 174 -11.02 -4.60 -12.21
C TYR A 174 -11.67 -5.93 -11.80
N THR A 175 -10.89 -6.96 -11.51
CA THR A 175 -11.42 -8.25 -11.02
C THR A 175 -11.35 -8.38 -9.50
N MET A 176 -10.77 -7.40 -8.82
CA MET A 176 -10.62 -7.42 -7.35
C MET A 176 -11.90 -6.92 -6.69
N LYS A 177 -12.94 -7.75 -6.73
CA LYS A 177 -14.32 -7.32 -6.40
C LYS A 177 -14.54 -6.97 -4.93
N ARG A 178 -13.59 -7.31 -4.06
CA ARG A 178 -13.69 -6.96 -2.64
C ARG A 178 -12.99 -5.66 -2.27
N LEU A 179 -12.38 -4.97 -3.26
CA LEU A 179 -11.70 -3.72 -2.96
C LEU A 179 -12.66 -2.72 -2.34
N VAL A 180 -12.21 -2.13 -1.24
CA VAL A 180 -12.88 -1.06 -0.52
C VAL A 180 -12.11 0.25 -0.71
N PHE A 181 -10.80 0.17 -0.86
CA PHE A 181 -9.89 1.30 -0.96
C PHE A 181 -8.96 1.09 -2.15
N LEU A 182 -8.97 2.04 -3.08
CA LEU A 182 -8.08 2.01 -4.24
C LEU A 182 -7.43 3.39 -4.40
N HIS A 183 -6.11 3.43 -4.24
CA HIS A 183 -5.35 4.67 -4.27
C HIS A 183 -4.38 4.64 -5.45
N LEU A 184 -4.62 5.53 -6.41
CA LEU A 184 -3.83 5.60 -7.64
C LEU A 184 -3.32 7.02 -7.90
N ALA A 185 -3.21 7.84 -6.85
CA ALA A 185 -2.79 9.22 -7.03
C ALA A 185 -1.39 9.32 -7.61
N CYS A 186 -1.13 10.38 -8.34
CA CYS A 186 0.21 10.73 -8.82
C CYS A 186 0.83 9.60 -9.65
N ASN A 187 0.06 9.17 -10.62
CA ASN A 187 0.50 8.29 -11.69
C ASN A 187 0.38 9.06 -13.01
N ARG A 188 0.22 8.34 -14.11
CA ARG A 188 0.06 8.93 -15.45
C ARG A 188 -1.22 8.43 -16.11
N LEU A 189 -2.26 8.17 -15.29
CA LEU A 189 -3.50 7.59 -15.79
C LEU A 189 -4.15 8.55 -16.80
N GLU A 190 -4.49 8.03 -17.97
CA GLU A 190 -5.18 8.80 -19.02
C GLU A 190 -6.68 8.64 -18.93
N CYS A 191 -7.15 7.55 -18.35
CA CYS A 191 -8.57 7.28 -18.21
C CYS A 191 -8.83 6.23 -17.13
N ILE A 192 -10.10 6.09 -16.78
CA ILE A 192 -10.60 4.99 -15.97
C ILE A 192 -11.56 4.23 -16.87
N ALA A 193 -11.36 2.92 -17.01
CA ALA A 193 -12.21 2.13 -17.90
C ALA A 193 -13.61 1.93 -17.31
N GLU A 194 -14.57 1.67 -18.17
CA GLU A 194 -15.95 1.38 -17.75
C GLU A 194 -16.02 0.15 -16.84
N SER A 195 -15.02 -0.73 -16.93
CA SER A 195 -14.91 -1.91 -16.06
C SER A 195 -14.82 -1.57 -14.57
N ILE A 196 -14.59 -0.31 -14.23
CA ILE A 196 -14.58 0.13 -12.82
C ILE A 196 -15.90 -0.26 -12.12
N ALA A 197 -16.99 -0.39 -12.87
CA ALA A 197 -18.29 -0.76 -12.33
C ALA A 197 -18.28 -2.08 -11.58
N ALA A 198 -17.30 -2.95 -11.85
CA ALA A 198 -17.20 -4.25 -11.16
C ALA A 198 -16.80 -4.11 -9.68
N LEU A 199 -16.21 -2.98 -9.31
CA LEU A 199 -15.70 -2.78 -7.94
C LEU A 199 -16.80 -2.27 -7.01
N VAL A 200 -17.85 -3.07 -6.85
CA VAL A 200 -19.10 -2.64 -6.23
C VAL A 200 -18.98 -2.34 -4.73
N GLU A 201 -17.91 -2.81 -4.07
CA GLU A 201 -17.70 -2.54 -2.65
C GLU A 201 -16.82 -1.33 -2.39
N LEU A 202 -16.37 -0.66 -3.45
CA LEU A 202 -15.41 0.44 -3.32
C LEU A 202 -16.03 1.62 -2.56
N LYS A 203 -15.35 2.05 -1.50
CA LYS A 203 -15.75 3.21 -0.70
C LYS A 203 -14.84 4.41 -0.94
N ILE A 204 -13.57 4.17 -1.25
CA ILE A 204 -12.58 5.23 -1.44
C ILE A 204 -11.85 4.98 -2.76
N LEU A 205 -11.94 5.96 -3.65
CA LEU A 205 -11.20 5.94 -4.91
C LEU A 205 -10.44 7.25 -5.03
N ILE A 206 -9.11 7.17 -5.07
CA ILE A 206 -8.25 8.35 -5.18
C ILE A 206 -7.44 8.24 -6.46
N VAL A 207 -7.70 9.17 -7.40
CA VAL A 207 -6.97 9.24 -8.67
C VAL A 207 -6.41 10.65 -8.89
N GLU A 208 -6.23 11.38 -7.82
CA GLU A 208 -5.67 12.74 -7.83
C GLU A 208 -4.32 12.78 -8.55
N GLY A 209 -4.05 13.87 -9.27
CA GLY A 209 -2.73 14.07 -9.85
C GLY A 209 -2.41 13.12 -10.99
N ASN A 210 -3.38 12.90 -11.85
CA ASN A 210 -3.19 12.08 -13.04
C ASN A 210 -3.51 12.93 -14.29
N GLU A 211 -3.74 12.29 -15.43
CA GLU A 211 -4.02 12.96 -16.70
C GLU A 211 -5.40 12.57 -17.25
N ILE A 212 -6.34 12.32 -16.35
CA ILE A 212 -7.68 11.84 -16.73
C ILE A 212 -8.47 12.99 -17.32
N HIS A 213 -8.99 12.80 -18.54
CA HIS A 213 -9.76 13.83 -19.24
C HIS A 213 -11.25 13.71 -19.00
N SER A 214 -11.74 12.53 -18.68
CA SER A 214 -13.16 12.32 -18.41
C SER A 214 -13.35 11.11 -17.50
N LEU A 215 -14.44 11.14 -16.76
CA LEU A 215 -14.82 10.00 -15.92
C LEU A 215 -15.76 9.09 -16.70
N PRO A 216 -15.60 7.77 -16.59
CA PRO A 216 -16.52 6.89 -17.28
C PRO A 216 -17.92 6.97 -16.67
N LYS A 217 -18.93 6.82 -17.51
CA LYS A 217 -20.31 6.81 -17.02
C LYS A 217 -20.51 5.76 -15.93
N MET A 218 -19.89 4.61 -16.09
CA MET A 218 -20.08 3.48 -15.19
C MET A 218 -19.48 3.69 -13.79
N ILE A 219 -18.69 4.77 -13.60
CA ILE A 219 -18.25 5.09 -12.24
C ILE A 219 -19.45 5.40 -11.34
N CYS A 220 -20.55 5.83 -11.95
CA CYS A 220 -21.77 6.16 -11.21
C CYS A 220 -22.47 4.94 -10.63
N CYS A 221 -22.05 3.74 -11.03
CA CYS A 221 -22.54 2.49 -10.43
C CYS A 221 -21.91 2.20 -9.07
N LEU A 222 -20.84 2.91 -8.72
CA LEU A 222 -20.13 2.68 -7.45
C LEU A 222 -20.85 3.42 -6.31
N THR A 223 -22.05 2.98 -6.00
CA THR A 223 -22.93 3.72 -5.09
C THR A 223 -22.48 3.67 -3.63
N ARG A 224 -21.46 2.87 -3.31
CA ARG A 224 -20.90 2.87 -1.96
C ARG A 224 -19.77 3.89 -1.77
N LEU A 225 -19.38 4.60 -2.85
CA LEU A 225 -18.31 5.59 -2.73
C LEU A 225 -18.67 6.66 -1.70
N GLU A 226 -17.76 6.84 -0.74
CA GLU A 226 -17.82 7.89 0.27
C GLU A 226 -16.78 8.96 0.01
N LEU A 227 -15.70 8.61 -0.70
CA LEU A 227 -14.66 9.54 -1.08
C LEU A 227 -14.25 9.25 -2.52
N LEU A 228 -14.39 10.25 -3.38
CA LEU A 228 -13.88 10.21 -4.76
C LEU A 228 -13.00 11.42 -4.95
N ASN A 229 -11.71 11.19 -5.11
CA ASN A 229 -10.76 12.29 -5.29
C ASN A 229 -10.23 12.27 -6.72
N VAL A 230 -10.66 13.25 -7.50
CA VAL A 230 -10.19 13.46 -8.86
C VAL A 230 -9.50 14.82 -9.03
N ASP A 231 -9.04 15.42 -7.93
CA ASP A 231 -8.28 16.67 -7.98
C ASP A 231 -7.09 16.56 -8.94
N PHE A 232 -6.74 17.69 -9.53
CA PHE A 232 -5.51 17.77 -10.36
C PHE A 232 -5.52 16.74 -11.49
N ASN A 233 -6.57 16.82 -12.26
CA ASN A 233 -6.70 16.03 -13.49
C ASN A 233 -7.11 16.95 -14.62
N UNK A 234 -7.75 16.47 -15.72
CA UNK A 234 -8.06 17.05 -16.64
C UNK A 234 -9.28 17.08 -16.91
N ILE A 235 -10.07 17.09 -16.07
CA ILE A 235 -11.52 16.81 -16.29
C ILE A 235 -12.27 18.10 -16.62
N GLN A 236 -13.08 18.08 -17.65
CA GLN A 236 -13.88 19.25 -18.05
C GLN A 236 -15.36 19.10 -17.67
N ASN A 237 -15.82 17.87 -17.55
CA ASN A 237 -17.24 17.58 -17.32
C ASN A 237 -17.38 16.36 -16.42
N VAL A 238 -18.59 16.15 -15.90
CA VAL A 238 -18.88 14.97 -15.09
C VAL A 238 -20.05 14.21 -15.71
N PRO A 239 -20.13 12.90 -15.50
CA PRO A 239 -21.27 12.16 -16.03
C PRO A 239 -22.59 12.64 -15.45
N GLN A 240 -23.63 12.65 -16.26
CA GLN A 240 -24.94 13.10 -15.83
C GLN A 240 -25.44 12.25 -14.66
N GLU A 241 -25.10 10.96 -14.63
CA GLU A 241 -25.55 10.03 -13.61
C GLU A 241 -24.81 10.18 -12.28
N MET A 242 -23.87 11.13 -12.17
CA MET A 242 -23.09 11.28 -10.94
C MET A 242 -23.97 11.55 -9.70
N HIS A 243 -25.17 12.09 -9.89
CA HIS A 243 -26.08 12.30 -8.77
C HIS A 243 -26.46 11.00 -8.06
N GLN A 244 -26.20 9.84 -8.68
CA GLN A 244 -26.45 8.54 -8.04
C GLN A 244 -25.46 8.24 -6.92
N LEU A 245 -24.33 8.97 -6.86
CA LEU A 245 -23.30 8.76 -5.85
C LEU A 245 -23.67 9.52 -4.56
N SER A 246 -24.77 9.11 -3.94
CA SER A 246 -25.37 9.85 -2.82
C SER A 246 -24.55 9.77 -1.54
N ARG A 247 -23.66 8.81 -1.40
CA ARG A 247 -22.83 8.69 -0.19
C ARG A 247 -21.62 9.63 -0.20
N LEU A 248 -21.35 10.33 -1.29
CA LEU A 248 -20.30 11.34 -1.29
C LEU A 248 -20.65 12.53 -0.40
N GLU A 249 -21.92 12.89 -0.30
CA GLU A 249 -22.52 13.84 0.63
C GLU A 249 -22.12 15.29 0.45
N LYS A 250 -20.86 15.62 0.18
CA LYS A 250 -20.40 17.01 0.11
C LYS A 250 -19.22 17.17 -0.82
N LEU A 251 -18.93 18.42 -1.21
CA LEU A 251 -17.64 18.75 -1.77
C LEU A 251 -16.61 18.77 -0.64
N ALA A 252 -15.43 18.24 -0.92
CA ALA A 252 -14.37 18.15 0.07
C ALA A 252 -13.12 18.82 -0.47
N TYR A 253 -12.36 19.43 0.41
CA TYR A 253 -11.15 20.17 0.04
C TYR A 253 -9.90 19.64 0.76
N HIS A 254 -10.07 19.16 1.98
CA HIS A 254 -8.97 18.56 2.71
C HIS A 254 -8.81 17.10 2.26
N PRO A 255 -7.58 16.66 1.94
CA PRO A 255 -7.38 15.33 1.32
C PRO A 255 -7.99 14.15 2.05
N LEU A 256 -8.10 14.23 3.39
CA LEU A 256 -8.62 13.11 4.17
C LEU A 256 -10.14 13.16 4.37
N ASP A 257 -10.79 14.24 3.93
CA ASP A 257 -12.24 14.37 4.10
C ASP A 257 -13.00 13.52 3.10
N LYS A 258 -14.05 12.88 3.56
CA LYS A 258 -14.98 12.18 2.69
C LYS A 258 -15.72 13.20 1.83
N GLY A 259 -16.10 12.77 0.63
CA GLY A 259 -16.82 13.63 -0.29
C GLY A 259 -16.22 13.57 -1.69
N LEU A 260 -16.64 14.50 -2.52
CA LEU A 260 -16.11 14.67 -3.87
C LEU A 260 -15.01 15.73 -3.87
N HIS A 261 -13.81 15.33 -4.26
CA HIS A 261 -12.68 16.23 -4.48
C HIS A 261 -12.52 16.41 -5.99
N ILE A 262 -12.77 17.61 -6.48
CA ILE A 262 -12.76 17.86 -7.94
C ILE A 262 -12.04 19.17 -8.29
N MET A 263 -11.20 19.66 -7.37
CA MET A 263 -10.48 20.92 -7.58
C MET A 263 -9.34 20.74 -8.59
N GLN A 264 -8.88 21.87 -9.11
CA GLN A 264 -7.75 21.91 -10.02
C GLN A 264 -7.98 21.03 -11.26
N ASN A 265 -9.19 21.12 -11.80
CA ASN A 265 -9.55 20.57 -13.10
C ASN A 265 -10.00 21.70 -14.01
N PRO A 266 -9.85 21.58 -15.34
CA PRO A 266 -10.31 22.62 -16.25
C PRO A 266 -11.81 22.48 -16.55
N LEU A 267 -12.63 22.50 -15.51
CA LEU A 267 -14.07 22.30 -15.61
C LEU A 267 -14.70 23.37 -16.48
N GLN A 268 -15.69 22.99 -17.28
CA GLN A 268 -16.48 23.93 -18.05
C GLN A 268 -17.14 24.95 -17.11
N LYS A 269 -17.29 26.17 -17.62
CA LYS A 269 -17.79 27.31 -16.84
C LYS A 269 -19.09 26.97 -16.10
N GLN A 270 -20.02 26.31 -16.79
CA GLN A 270 -21.32 25.99 -16.22
C GLN A 270 -21.19 25.07 -15.02
N ILE A 271 -20.31 24.08 -15.11
CA ILE A 271 -20.08 23.13 -13.99
C ILE A 271 -19.44 23.88 -12.82
N LYS A 272 -18.45 24.74 -13.10
CA LYS A 272 -17.81 25.55 -12.06
C LYS A 272 -18.81 26.39 -11.28
N GLU A 273 -19.71 27.07 -12.02
CA GLU A 273 -20.71 27.94 -11.41
C GLU A 273 -21.67 27.15 -10.50
N VAL A 274 -22.09 25.98 -10.97
CA VAL A 274 -23.01 25.15 -10.20
C VAL A 274 -22.32 24.63 -8.92
N LEU A 275 -21.04 24.29 -9.03
CA LEU A 275 -20.28 23.79 -7.87
C LEU A 275 -20.13 24.83 -6.76
N GLU A 276 -20.25 26.13 -7.08
CA GLU A 276 -20.23 27.16 -6.05
C GLU A 276 -21.36 26.98 -5.04
N GLY A 277 -22.45 26.35 -5.45
CA GLY A 277 -23.56 26.02 -4.55
C GLY A 277 -23.41 24.69 -3.81
N GLY A 278 -22.30 24.00 -3.99
CA GLY A 278 -22.02 22.74 -3.31
C GLY A 278 -22.41 21.51 -4.13
N LEU A 279 -22.21 20.35 -3.54
CA LEU A 279 -22.46 19.09 -4.24
C LEU A 279 -23.95 18.88 -4.54
N ILE A 280 -24.80 19.27 -3.61
CA ILE A 280 -26.25 19.14 -3.81
C ILE A 280 -26.70 19.95 -5.02
N ALA A 281 -26.15 21.17 -5.18
CA ALA A 281 -26.46 21.99 -6.33
C ALA A 281 -26.04 21.30 -7.64
N LEU A 282 -24.85 20.70 -7.64
CA LEU A 282 -24.39 19.96 -8.81
C LEU A 282 -25.32 18.78 -9.13
N PHE A 283 -25.69 18.01 -8.12
CA PHE A 283 -26.53 16.84 -8.34
C PHE A 283 -27.93 17.25 -8.85
N ASN A 284 -28.49 18.32 -8.31
CA ASN A 284 -29.78 18.83 -8.79
C ASN A 284 -29.68 19.29 -10.25
N TYR A 285 -28.60 19.97 -10.58
CA TYR A 285 -28.36 20.41 -11.96
C TYR A 285 -28.29 19.21 -12.91
N LEU A 286 -27.54 18.16 -12.51
CA LEU A 286 -27.40 16.96 -13.34
C LEU A 286 -28.71 16.23 -13.53
N LYS A 287 -29.58 16.20 -12.52
CA LYS A 287 -30.91 15.58 -12.62
C LYS A 287 -31.81 16.31 -13.58
N SER A 288 -31.67 17.61 -13.69
CA SER A 288 -32.55 18.48 -14.47
C SER A 288 -32.17 18.51 -15.96
N ASN A 289 -30.98 18.06 -16.32
CA ASN A 289 -30.47 18.11 -17.67
C ASN A 289 -30.14 16.75 -18.20
#